data_a88704b236399d4c13a86c8e0d699fa2
#
_entry.id   a88704b236399d4c13a86c8e0d699fa2
#
_cell.length_a   1.000
_cell.length_b   1.000
_cell.length_c   1.000
_cell.angle_alpha   90.00
_cell.angle_beta   90.00
_cell.angle_gamma   90.00
#
_symmetry.space_group_name_H-M   'P 1'
#
loop_
_entity.id
_entity.type
_entity.pdbx_description
1 polymer ?
#
loop_
_entity_poly.entity_id
_entity_poly.type
_entity_poly.pdbx_seq_one_letter_code
_entity_poly.pdbx_strand_id
1 'polypeptide(L)'
;MLLTIDVTSEQAPQLSYLLHKHPDRVQSFEMSFGAAHVFYPVVEQDRCVACLLLEVDPVSMVRGKSRDSSFLLEQYVNDRPFTASSFMSVALSQVFGTALAGRCRELPELVEESFELTATLDTLAVRGDVAMVPRLFEPLGYSVTAEGRLLDPEFPEWGQSPYYRVVLRGKKTIAELLAHLYVLIPVFDNVKHYFVGPDEIEKLLAKGAGWLETHPEKIEITRRYLRHRPGLVRDALARLSDEEVRSELDMDSDS
;
A
#
# COMPACT_ATOMS: atom_id res chain seq x y z
N MET A 1 -10.10 -6.33 4.59
CA MET A 1 -9.05 -6.35 3.54
C MET A 1 -7.83 -7.08 4.09
N LEU A 2 -7.24 -8.01 3.35
CA LEU A 2 -6.09 -8.81 3.81
C LEU A 2 -4.89 -8.57 2.88
N LEU A 3 -3.74 -8.23 3.50
CA LEU A 3 -2.42 -8.25 2.89
C LEU A 3 -1.63 -9.41 3.49
N THR A 4 -1.05 -10.24 2.63
CA THR A 4 -0.12 -11.31 3.02
C THR A 4 1.25 -11.02 2.44
N ILE A 5 2.30 -11.15 3.25
CA ILE A 5 3.71 -11.05 2.85
C ILE A 5 4.35 -12.39 3.14
N ASP A 6 4.74 -13.12 2.10
CA ASP A 6 5.34 -14.45 2.16
C ASP A 6 6.80 -14.32 1.71
N VAL A 7 7.74 -14.66 2.58
CA VAL A 7 9.18 -14.65 2.32
C VAL A 7 9.69 -16.08 2.37
N THR A 8 10.45 -16.47 1.35
CA THR A 8 11.10 -17.79 1.27
C THR A 8 12.61 -17.59 1.18
N SER A 9 13.31 -17.88 2.26
CA SER A 9 14.78 -17.84 2.37
C SER A 9 15.22 -18.44 3.71
N GLU A 10 16.49 -18.72 3.89
CA GLU A 10 17.06 -19.12 5.20
C GLU A 10 16.89 -18.02 6.28
N GLN A 11 16.67 -16.78 5.86
CA GLN A 11 16.44 -15.63 6.75
C GLN A 11 14.95 -15.30 6.92
N ALA A 12 14.05 -16.10 6.36
CA ALA A 12 12.60 -15.83 6.42
C ALA A 12 12.04 -15.62 7.83
N PRO A 13 12.47 -16.36 8.89
CA PRO A 13 11.97 -16.13 10.25
C PRO A 13 12.26 -14.71 10.79
N GLN A 14 13.25 -14.03 10.22
CA GLN A 14 13.64 -12.66 10.61
C GLN A 14 12.68 -11.59 10.10
N LEU A 15 11.73 -11.95 9.21
CA LEU A 15 10.64 -11.07 8.78
C LEU A 15 9.88 -10.44 9.96
N SER A 16 9.69 -11.19 11.03
CA SER A 16 9.01 -10.73 12.25
C SER A 16 9.77 -9.57 12.93
N TYR A 17 11.09 -9.62 12.97
CA TYR A 17 11.95 -8.55 13.48
C TYR A 17 11.93 -7.34 12.56
N LEU A 18 12.03 -7.54 11.24
CA LEU A 18 11.96 -6.46 10.26
C LEU A 18 10.62 -5.73 10.28
N LEU A 19 9.52 -6.46 10.51
CA LEU A 19 8.19 -5.88 10.66
C LEU A 19 7.91 -5.35 12.08
N HIS A 20 8.80 -5.61 13.06
CA HIS A 20 8.62 -5.28 14.47
C HIS A 20 7.33 -5.86 15.06
N LYS A 21 7.01 -7.11 14.72
CA LYS A 21 5.82 -7.81 15.16
C LYS A 21 6.16 -9.21 15.66
N HIS A 22 5.59 -9.56 16.82
CA HIS A 22 5.85 -10.84 17.48
C HIS A 22 5.16 -11.98 16.72
N PRO A 23 5.88 -13.06 16.33
CA PRO A 23 5.30 -14.09 15.49
C PRO A 23 4.32 -15.02 16.22
N ASP A 24 4.49 -15.22 17.55
CA ASP A 24 3.76 -16.23 18.32
C ASP A 24 2.38 -15.76 18.83
N ARG A 25 1.96 -14.56 18.46
CA ARG A 25 0.68 -14.00 18.91
C ARG A 25 0.06 -13.06 17.89
N VAL A 26 -1.26 -13.02 17.87
CA VAL A 26 -2.00 -11.98 17.16
C VAL A 26 -1.83 -10.64 17.87
N GLN A 27 -1.47 -9.61 17.12
CA GLN A 27 -1.35 -8.24 17.62
C GLN A 27 -2.43 -7.38 16.97
N SER A 28 -3.23 -6.71 17.79
CA SER A 28 -4.35 -5.88 17.36
C SER A 28 -4.07 -4.41 17.65
N PHE A 29 -4.43 -3.56 16.70
CA PHE A 29 -4.21 -2.12 16.73
C PHE A 29 -5.54 -1.41 16.46
N GLU A 30 -5.95 -0.58 17.40
CA GLU A 30 -7.11 0.30 17.25
C GLU A 30 -6.85 1.33 16.14
N MET A 31 -7.82 1.50 15.24
CA MET A 31 -7.79 2.45 14.14
C MET A 31 -9.00 3.38 14.20
N SER A 32 -8.91 4.56 13.61
CA SER A 32 -10.05 5.49 13.53
C SER A 32 -11.23 4.95 12.71
N PHE A 33 -11.02 3.86 11.99
CA PHE A 33 -11.99 3.19 11.11
C PHE A 33 -12.29 1.74 11.50
N GLY A 34 -11.76 1.26 12.65
CA GLY A 34 -11.93 -0.12 13.08
C GLY A 34 -10.68 -0.68 13.75
N ALA A 35 -10.16 -1.81 13.28
CA ALA A 35 -8.95 -2.42 13.82
C ALA A 35 -8.05 -3.01 12.71
N ALA A 36 -6.77 -3.12 13.01
CA ALA A 36 -5.81 -3.86 12.20
C ALA A 36 -5.20 -4.98 13.05
N HIS A 37 -5.09 -6.18 12.46
CA HIS A 37 -4.56 -7.36 13.12
C HIS A 37 -3.35 -7.89 12.36
N VAL A 38 -2.25 -8.16 13.07
CA VAL A 38 -1.06 -8.80 12.53
C VAL A 38 -0.91 -10.17 13.14
N PHE A 39 -0.68 -11.17 12.30
CA PHE A 39 -0.43 -12.55 12.71
C PHE A 39 0.43 -13.27 11.68
N TYR A 40 1.03 -14.37 12.10
CA TYR A 40 1.94 -15.17 11.30
C TYR A 40 1.41 -16.60 11.19
N PRO A 41 0.73 -16.96 10.09
CA PRO A 41 0.20 -18.33 9.91
C PRO A 41 1.30 -19.36 9.64
N VAL A 42 2.48 -18.92 9.17
CA VAL A 42 3.62 -19.79 8.90
C VAL A 42 4.88 -19.11 9.44
N VAL A 43 5.62 -19.82 10.28
CA VAL A 43 6.96 -19.45 10.75
C VAL A 43 7.81 -20.72 10.76
N GLU A 44 8.50 -20.97 9.65
CA GLU A 44 9.36 -22.13 9.41
C GLU A 44 10.80 -21.66 9.19
N GLN A 45 11.73 -22.59 9.13
CA GLN A 45 13.15 -22.29 9.01
C GLN A 45 13.49 -21.50 7.72
N ASP A 46 12.78 -21.81 6.64
CA ASP A 46 13.02 -21.27 5.28
C ASP A 46 11.81 -20.52 4.72
N ARG A 47 10.74 -20.37 5.49
CA ARG A 47 9.53 -19.66 5.09
C ARG A 47 8.85 -18.94 6.25
N CYS A 48 8.49 -17.70 6.02
CA CYS A 48 7.70 -16.92 6.97
C CYS A 48 6.59 -16.15 6.24
N VAL A 49 5.37 -16.26 6.76
CA VAL A 49 4.21 -15.56 6.22
C VAL A 49 3.67 -14.61 7.27
N ALA A 50 3.68 -13.32 6.96
CA ALA A 50 3.05 -12.28 7.77
C ALA A 50 1.74 -11.82 7.13
N CYS A 51 0.71 -11.66 7.93
CA CYS A 51 -0.60 -11.19 7.51
C CYS A 51 -0.97 -9.88 8.23
N LEU A 52 -1.50 -8.92 7.48
CA LEU A 52 -2.16 -7.72 7.98
C LEU A 52 -3.62 -7.75 7.55
N LEU A 53 -4.52 -7.98 8.51
CA LEU A 53 -5.97 -7.99 8.32
C LEU A 53 -6.56 -6.67 8.80
N LEU A 54 -7.32 -6.00 7.94
CA LEU A 54 -8.13 -4.83 8.32
C LEU A 54 -9.57 -5.26 8.56
N GLU A 55 -10.05 -4.95 9.74
CA GLU A 55 -11.46 -4.97 10.11
C GLU A 55 -11.96 -3.53 10.16
N VAL A 56 -12.83 -3.17 9.21
CA VAL A 56 -13.40 -1.83 9.14
C VAL A 56 -14.76 -1.85 9.81
N ASP A 57 -14.97 -0.96 10.79
CA ASP A 57 -16.25 -0.78 11.47
C ASP A 57 -16.98 0.47 10.91
N PRO A 58 -17.92 0.30 9.97
CA PRO A 58 -18.65 1.41 9.38
C PRO A 58 -19.57 2.11 10.39
N VAL A 59 -19.99 1.42 11.45
CA VAL A 59 -20.89 1.98 12.47
C VAL A 59 -20.14 2.95 13.37
N SER A 60 -18.93 2.59 13.80
CA SER A 60 -18.10 3.48 14.62
C SER A 60 -17.66 4.73 13.86
N MET A 61 -17.43 4.62 12.55
CA MET A 61 -17.09 5.75 11.69
C MET A 61 -18.18 6.82 11.65
N VAL A 62 -19.46 6.43 11.75
CA VAL A 62 -20.62 7.34 11.72
C VAL A 62 -20.90 7.93 13.10
N ARG A 63 -20.78 7.13 14.16
CA ARG A 63 -21.16 7.53 15.54
C ARG A 63 -20.15 8.45 16.21
N GLY A 64 -18.87 8.43 15.81
CA GLY A 64 -17.79 9.16 16.50
C GLY A 64 -17.67 10.65 16.17
N LYS A 65 -18.41 11.20 15.19
CA LYS A 65 -18.28 12.60 14.76
C LYS A 65 -19.64 13.24 14.51
N SER A 66 -20.32 13.67 15.60
CA SER A 66 -21.41 14.61 15.44
C SER A 66 -20.83 16.00 15.16
N ARG A 67 -20.99 16.54 13.94
CA ARG A 67 -21.24 17.96 13.63
C ARG A 67 -21.40 18.30 12.15
N ASP A 68 -21.10 17.36 11.22
CA ASP A 68 -21.45 17.54 9.81
C ASP A 68 -22.06 16.26 9.24
N SER A 69 -23.34 16.06 9.54
CA SER A 69 -24.10 14.84 9.22
C SER A 69 -24.35 14.62 7.71
N SER A 70 -24.29 15.66 6.89
CA SER A 70 -24.56 15.54 5.45
C SER A 70 -23.44 14.86 4.68
N PHE A 71 -22.18 15.15 5.01
CA PHE A 71 -21.03 14.57 4.32
C PHE A 71 -20.79 13.09 4.70
N LEU A 72 -21.16 12.73 5.94
CA LEU A 72 -21.02 11.36 6.46
C LEU A 72 -22.10 10.42 5.90
N LEU A 73 -23.32 10.95 5.66
CA LEU A 73 -24.43 10.18 5.08
C LEU A 73 -24.17 9.80 3.61
N GLU A 74 -23.57 10.68 2.81
CA GLU A 74 -23.20 10.37 1.43
C GLU A 74 -22.09 9.29 1.35
N GLN A 75 -21.16 9.24 2.32
CA GLN A 75 -20.16 8.19 2.42
C GLN A 75 -20.75 6.85 2.89
N TYR A 76 -21.80 6.89 3.71
CA TYR A 76 -22.42 5.72 4.31
C TYR A 76 -23.35 4.95 3.36
N VAL A 77 -23.98 5.65 2.43
CA VAL A 77 -24.88 5.05 1.42
C VAL A 77 -24.10 4.38 0.27
N ASN A 78 -22.80 4.62 0.16
CA ASN A 78 -21.95 3.90 -0.77
C ASN A 78 -21.45 2.59 -0.14
N ASP A 79 -21.73 1.45 -0.78
CA ASP A 79 -21.39 0.06 -0.43
C ASP A 79 -19.87 -0.23 -0.21
N ARG A 80 -19.05 0.76 0.16
CA ARG A 80 -17.60 0.74 -0.04
C ARG A 80 -16.70 1.03 1.17
N PRO A 81 -17.18 1.25 2.39
CA PRO A 81 -16.26 1.52 3.50
C PRO A 81 -15.36 0.32 3.85
N PHE A 82 -15.82 -0.90 3.55
CA PHE A 82 -15.10 -2.14 3.89
C PHE A 82 -13.83 -2.40 3.06
N THR A 83 -13.71 -1.77 1.91
CA THR A 83 -12.64 -2.02 0.94
C THR A 83 -11.90 -0.76 0.53
N ALA A 84 -12.08 0.32 1.30
CA ALA A 84 -11.39 1.56 1.02
C ALA A 84 -9.87 1.37 1.12
N SER A 85 -9.23 1.40 -0.03
CA SER A 85 -7.79 1.12 -0.18
C SER A 85 -6.93 2.10 0.62
N SER A 86 -7.42 3.33 0.86
CA SER A 86 -6.74 4.31 1.70
C SER A 86 -6.58 3.87 3.15
N PHE A 87 -7.47 3.02 3.69
CA PHE A 87 -7.34 2.48 5.04
C PHE A 87 -6.15 1.51 5.15
N MET A 88 -5.85 0.76 4.09
CA MET A 88 -4.65 -0.09 4.08
C MET A 88 -3.38 0.76 4.18
N SER A 89 -3.27 1.88 3.46
CA SER A 89 -2.11 2.77 3.57
C SER A 89 -1.97 3.36 4.98
N VAL A 90 -3.07 3.76 5.62
CA VAL A 90 -3.05 4.22 7.02
C VAL A 90 -2.58 3.10 7.95
N ALA A 91 -3.09 1.88 7.78
CA ALA A 91 -2.68 0.73 8.58
C ALA A 91 -1.19 0.39 8.36
N LEU A 92 -0.71 0.37 7.12
CA LEU A 92 0.71 0.17 6.81
C LEU A 92 1.60 1.19 7.54
N SER A 93 1.20 2.46 7.53
CA SER A 93 1.94 3.52 8.21
C SER A 93 1.92 3.40 9.73
N GLN A 94 0.79 3.07 10.33
CA GLN A 94 0.66 2.96 11.79
C GLN A 94 1.23 1.66 12.34
N VAL A 95 0.99 0.55 11.66
CA VAL A 95 1.38 -0.79 12.13
C VAL A 95 2.84 -1.09 11.81
N PHE A 96 3.29 -0.76 10.59
CA PHE A 96 4.62 -1.05 10.10
C PHE A 96 5.48 0.20 9.89
N GLY A 97 5.17 1.31 10.55
CA GLY A 97 5.85 2.60 10.34
C GLY A 97 7.36 2.55 10.48
N THR A 98 7.89 1.74 11.40
CA THR A 98 9.35 1.56 11.59
C THR A 98 9.97 0.81 10.41
N ALA A 99 9.34 -0.28 9.97
CA ALA A 99 9.77 -1.07 8.80
C ALA A 99 9.65 -0.25 7.50
N LEU A 100 8.54 0.48 7.34
CA LEU A 100 8.30 1.39 6.22
C LEU A 100 9.31 2.56 6.15
N ALA A 101 9.95 2.88 7.26
CA ALA A 101 11.03 3.88 7.35
C ALA A 101 12.43 3.24 7.18
N GLY A 102 12.52 1.97 6.78
CA GLY A 102 13.79 1.28 6.59
C GLY A 102 14.60 1.19 7.88
N ARG A 103 13.98 0.85 9.01
CA ARG A 103 14.67 0.78 10.30
C ARG A 103 14.35 -0.52 11.01
N CYS A 104 15.41 -1.20 11.49
CA CYS A 104 15.31 -2.32 12.40
C CYS A 104 16.40 -2.19 13.47
N ARG A 105 16.01 -2.23 14.75
CA ARG A 105 16.95 -2.09 15.85
C ARG A 105 17.70 -3.37 16.12
N GLU A 106 16.99 -4.48 16.03
CA GLU A 106 17.48 -5.82 16.36
C GLU A 106 18.39 -6.40 15.27
N LEU A 107 18.09 -6.09 13.98
CA LEU A 107 18.79 -6.63 12.81
C LEU A 107 19.02 -5.50 11.78
N PRO A 108 19.82 -4.48 12.10
CA PRO A 108 20.03 -3.33 11.22
C PRO A 108 20.70 -3.73 9.89
N GLU A 109 21.50 -4.79 9.88
CA GLU A 109 22.17 -5.31 8.69
C GLU A 109 21.22 -5.92 7.65
N LEU A 110 20.02 -6.33 8.08
CA LEU A 110 19.03 -6.94 7.17
C LEU A 110 18.06 -5.92 6.56
N VAL A 111 18.13 -4.67 6.97
CA VAL A 111 17.20 -3.63 6.47
C VAL A 111 17.36 -3.42 4.96
N GLU A 112 18.60 -3.44 4.49
CA GLU A 112 18.96 -3.28 3.08
C GLU A 112 19.01 -4.63 2.31
N GLU A 113 18.73 -5.73 2.99
CA GLU A 113 18.69 -7.06 2.36
C GLU A 113 17.40 -7.21 1.56
N SER A 114 17.53 -7.71 0.32
CA SER A 114 16.41 -8.00 -0.54
C SER A 114 16.02 -9.47 -0.46
N PHE A 115 14.75 -9.74 -0.21
CA PHE A 115 14.18 -11.08 -0.09
C PHE A 115 13.37 -11.45 -1.33
N GLU A 116 13.43 -12.71 -1.73
CA GLU A 116 12.41 -13.27 -2.62
C GLU A 116 11.09 -13.32 -1.87
N LEU A 117 10.14 -12.51 -2.30
CA LEU A 117 8.87 -12.37 -1.61
C LEU A 117 7.67 -12.45 -2.54
N THR A 118 6.56 -12.84 -1.96
CA THR A 118 5.24 -12.78 -2.58
C THR A 118 4.31 -11.94 -1.70
N ALA A 119 3.84 -10.81 -2.21
CA ALA A 119 2.81 -10.04 -1.54
C ALA A 119 1.46 -10.29 -2.21
N THR A 120 0.45 -10.62 -1.42
CA THR A 120 -0.92 -10.87 -1.90
C THR A 120 -1.89 -9.89 -1.28
N LEU A 121 -2.64 -9.20 -2.12
CA LEU A 121 -3.79 -8.39 -1.76
C LEU A 121 -5.05 -9.15 -2.22
N ASP A 122 -5.78 -9.76 -1.29
CA ASP A 122 -6.94 -10.60 -1.65
C ASP A 122 -8.14 -9.80 -2.18
N THR A 123 -8.19 -8.49 -1.85
CA THR A 123 -9.31 -7.64 -2.25
C THR A 123 -8.78 -6.23 -2.51
N LEU A 124 -8.29 -5.98 -3.72
CA LEU A 124 -7.86 -4.66 -4.16
C LEU A 124 -8.93 -4.06 -5.07
N ALA A 125 -9.47 -2.89 -4.70
CA ALA A 125 -10.35 -2.14 -5.59
C ALA A 125 -9.54 -1.54 -6.74
N VAL A 126 -9.91 -1.87 -7.99
CA VAL A 126 -9.30 -1.29 -9.19
C VAL A 126 -10.37 -0.57 -9.99
N ARG A 127 -10.27 0.76 -10.03
CA ARG A 127 -11.18 1.60 -10.81
C ARG A 127 -10.56 1.94 -12.15
N GLY A 128 -11.22 1.48 -13.19
CA GLY A 128 -10.79 1.59 -14.57
C GLY A 128 -10.22 0.28 -15.08
N ASP A 129 -9.20 0.37 -15.92
CA ASP A 129 -8.59 -0.80 -16.55
C ASP A 129 -7.67 -1.56 -15.58
N VAL A 130 -7.91 -2.86 -15.44
CA VAL A 130 -7.07 -3.76 -14.63
C VAL A 130 -5.63 -3.86 -15.17
N ALA A 131 -5.41 -3.58 -16.45
CA ALA A 131 -4.07 -3.50 -17.05
C ALA A 131 -3.19 -2.42 -16.38
N MET A 132 -3.78 -1.53 -15.60
CA MET A 132 -3.02 -0.58 -14.78
C MET A 132 -2.23 -1.30 -13.67
N VAL A 133 -2.68 -2.45 -13.17
CA VAL A 133 -1.98 -3.16 -12.08
C VAL A 133 -0.57 -3.59 -12.52
N PRO A 134 -0.36 -4.35 -13.59
CA PRO A 134 0.97 -4.66 -14.08
C PRO A 134 1.75 -3.38 -14.51
N ARG A 135 1.11 -2.41 -15.17
CA ARG A 135 1.78 -1.16 -15.57
C ARG A 135 2.43 -0.40 -14.42
N LEU A 136 1.86 -0.47 -13.20
CA LEU A 136 2.39 0.24 -12.04
C LEU A 136 3.38 -0.60 -11.22
N PHE A 137 3.28 -1.92 -11.22
CA PHE A 137 4.17 -2.77 -10.41
C PHE A 137 5.33 -3.41 -11.20
N GLU A 138 5.15 -3.73 -12.50
CA GLU A 138 6.22 -4.35 -13.29
C GLU A 138 7.46 -3.46 -13.45
N PRO A 139 7.34 -2.13 -13.67
CA PRO A 139 8.51 -1.25 -13.72
C PRO A 139 9.31 -1.24 -12.41
N LEU A 140 8.67 -1.58 -11.30
CA LEU A 140 9.32 -1.73 -10.00
C LEU A 140 9.96 -3.12 -9.80
N GLY A 141 9.97 -3.97 -10.82
CA GLY A 141 10.60 -5.29 -10.79
C GLY A 141 9.75 -6.40 -10.19
N TYR A 142 8.42 -6.24 -10.16
CA TYR A 142 7.51 -7.31 -9.76
C TYR A 142 7.01 -8.12 -10.97
N SER A 143 6.84 -9.42 -10.79
CA SER A 143 5.94 -10.23 -11.60
C SER A 143 4.53 -10.12 -11.00
N VAL A 144 3.54 -9.81 -11.82
CA VAL A 144 2.20 -9.43 -11.38
C VAL A 144 1.15 -10.39 -11.89
N THR A 145 0.25 -10.82 -11.01
CA THR A 145 -1.00 -11.52 -11.39
C THR A 145 -2.18 -10.77 -10.78
N ALA A 146 -3.18 -10.44 -11.58
CA ALA A 146 -4.42 -9.81 -11.14
C ALA A 146 -5.61 -10.67 -11.57
N GLU A 147 -6.30 -11.27 -10.59
CA GLU A 147 -7.42 -12.18 -10.81
C GLU A 147 -8.74 -11.48 -10.45
N GLY A 148 -9.57 -11.23 -11.44
CA GLY A 148 -10.94 -10.74 -11.25
C GLY A 148 -11.91 -11.88 -10.94
N ARG A 149 -13.08 -11.53 -10.41
CA ARG A 149 -14.19 -12.46 -10.16
C ARG A 149 -15.48 -11.86 -10.68
N LEU A 150 -16.43 -12.71 -11.05
CA LEU A 150 -17.80 -12.27 -11.29
C LEU A 150 -18.38 -11.68 -9.99
N LEU A 151 -19.26 -10.70 -10.12
CA LEU A 151 -20.05 -10.20 -8.98
C LEU A 151 -20.84 -11.32 -8.34
N ASP A 152 -21.50 -12.12 -9.16
CA ASP A 152 -22.19 -13.34 -8.75
C ASP A 152 -22.00 -14.41 -9.83
N PRO A 153 -21.46 -15.59 -9.52
CA PRO A 153 -21.33 -16.69 -10.47
C PRO A 153 -22.68 -17.23 -11.00
N GLU A 154 -23.76 -17.09 -10.22
CA GLU A 154 -25.11 -17.53 -10.65
C GLU A 154 -25.76 -16.52 -11.60
N PHE A 155 -25.29 -15.26 -11.60
CA PHE A 155 -25.80 -14.16 -12.43
C PHE A 155 -24.67 -13.50 -13.23
N PRO A 156 -24.09 -14.17 -14.23
CA PRO A 156 -22.94 -13.63 -14.99
C PRO A 156 -23.23 -12.30 -15.69
N GLU A 157 -24.50 -12.02 -15.99
CA GLU A 157 -24.95 -10.76 -16.59
C GLU A 157 -24.75 -9.54 -15.66
N TRP A 158 -24.55 -9.72 -14.36
CA TRP A 158 -24.21 -8.65 -13.44
C TRP A 158 -22.77 -8.15 -13.63
N GLY A 159 -21.96 -8.89 -14.39
CA GLY A 159 -20.64 -8.49 -14.79
C GLY A 159 -19.54 -8.80 -13.78
N GLN A 160 -18.41 -8.12 -13.95
CA GLN A 160 -17.21 -8.32 -13.15
C GLN A 160 -17.25 -7.49 -11.85
N SER A 161 -16.72 -8.08 -10.80
CA SER A 161 -16.43 -7.35 -9.56
C SER A 161 -15.32 -6.31 -9.80
N PRO A 162 -15.41 -5.10 -9.21
CA PRO A 162 -14.32 -4.13 -9.24
C PRO A 162 -13.14 -4.51 -8.32
N TYR A 163 -13.23 -5.66 -7.65
CA TYR A 163 -12.22 -6.14 -6.71
C TYR A 163 -11.44 -7.30 -7.30
N TYR A 164 -10.11 -7.20 -7.18
CA TYR A 164 -9.17 -8.16 -7.72
C TYR A 164 -8.30 -8.74 -6.62
N ARG A 165 -7.96 -10.02 -6.77
CA ARG A 165 -6.87 -10.62 -6.05
C ARG A 165 -5.59 -10.32 -6.81
N VAL A 166 -4.68 -9.58 -6.18
CA VAL A 166 -3.40 -9.18 -6.79
C VAL A 166 -2.27 -9.89 -6.07
N VAL A 167 -1.42 -10.55 -6.84
CA VAL A 167 -0.21 -11.23 -6.37
C VAL A 167 1.00 -10.59 -7.02
N LEU A 168 1.92 -10.10 -6.18
CA LEU A 168 3.17 -9.47 -6.56
C LEU A 168 4.32 -10.38 -6.13
N ARG A 169 5.19 -10.76 -7.06
CA ARG A 169 6.39 -11.55 -6.76
C ARG A 169 7.62 -10.79 -7.21
N GLY A 170 8.65 -10.77 -6.37
CA GLY A 170 9.91 -10.11 -6.72
C GLY A 170 10.91 -10.13 -5.59
N LYS A 171 12.12 -9.71 -5.91
CA LYS A 171 13.20 -9.55 -4.95
C LYS A 171 13.24 -8.10 -4.49
N LYS A 172 12.87 -7.85 -3.22
CA LYS A 172 12.73 -6.51 -2.63
C LYS A 172 13.13 -6.49 -1.17
N THR A 173 13.56 -5.33 -0.69
CA THR A 173 13.60 -5.08 0.74
C THR A 173 12.17 -4.94 1.29
N ILE A 174 12.00 -5.15 2.58
CA ILE A 174 10.68 -4.98 3.22
C ILE A 174 10.23 -3.51 3.15
N ALA A 175 11.16 -2.55 3.28
CA ALA A 175 10.85 -1.13 3.19
C ALA A 175 10.36 -0.73 1.79
N GLU A 176 11.02 -1.19 0.72
CA GLU A 176 10.57 -0.95 -0.66
C GLU A 176 9.17 -1.50 -0.90
N LEU A 177 8.93 -2.77 -0.54
CA LEU A 177 7.60 -3.37 -0.68
C LEU A 177 6.52 -2.53 0.01
N LEU A 178 6.76 -2.18 1.28
CA LEU A 178 5.78 -1.40 2.05
C LEU A 178 5.57 0.00 1.49
N ALA A 179 6.62 0.66 0.97
CA ALA A 179 6.54 1.97 0.33
C ALA A 179 5.73 1.92 -0.99
N HIS A 180 6.01 0.92 -1.85
CA HIS A 180 5.25 0.70 -3.07
C HIS A 180 3.76 0.46 -2.77
N LEU A 181 3.44 -0.43 -1.82
CA LEU A 181 2.06 -0.70 -1.41
C LEU A 181 1.38 0.53 -0.81
N TYR A 182 2.09 1.30 0.03
CA TYR A 182 1.57 2.52 0.65
C TYR A 182 1.08 3.55 -0.39
N VAL A 183 1.87 3.75 -1.44
CA VAL A 183 1.56 4.72 -2.51
C VAL A 183 0.55 4.15 -3.50
N LEU A 184 0.75 2.92 -3.98
CA LEU A 184 0.02 2.40 -5.14
C LEU A 184 -1.38 1.87 -4.79
N ILE A 185 -1.59 1.31 -3.60
CA ILE A 185 -2.93 0.80 -3.22
C ILE A 185 -4.02 1.89 -3.37
N PRO A 186 -3.88 3.10 -2.82
CA PRO A 186 -4.89 4.14 -3.02
C PRO A 186 -4.99 4.67 -4.46
N VAL A 187 -3.94 4.54 -5.26
CA VAL A 187 -3.93 4.93 -6.68
C VAL A 187 -4.90 4.09 -7.49
N PHE A 188 -5.02 2.78 -7.21
CA PHE A 188 -5.94 1.88 -7.92
C PHE A 188 -7.40 2.18 -7.61
N ASP A 189 -7.73 2.43 -6.36
CA ASP A 189 -9.11 2.78 -5.96
C ASP A 189 -9.51 4.17 -6.46
N ASN A 190 -8.55 5.09 -6.59
CA ASN A 190 -8.76 6.48 -7.00
C ASN A 190 -9.85 7.20 -6.17
N VAL A 191 -10.13 6.71 -4.96
CA VAL A 191 -11.06 7.29 -4.00
C VAL A 191 -10.39 7.39 -2.65
N LYS A 192 -10.12 8.61 -2.22
CA LYS A 192 -9.69 8.87 -0.84
C LYS A 192 -10.88 9.31 0.00
N HIS A 193 -10.99 8.73 1.19
CA HIS A 193 -12.08 9.02 2.13
C HIS A 193 -11.71 10.14 3.12
N TYR A 194 -10.63 10.88 2.87
CA TYR A 194 -10.17 11.99 3.69
C TYR A 194 -9.74 13.18 2.82
N PHE A 195 -9.62 14.34 3.46
CA PHE A 195 -9.17 15.56 2.79
C PHE A 195 -7.72 15.41 2.30
N VAL A 196 -7.46 15.79 1.06
CA VAL A 196 -6.12 15.81 0.46
C VAL A 196 -5.58 17.23 0.53
N GLY A 197 -4.63 17.45 1.41
CA GLY A 197 -3.93 18.71 1.63
C GLY A 197 -2.47 18.67 1.15
N PRO A 198 -1.71 19.77 1.34
CA PRO A 198 -0.30 19.85 1.00
C PRO A 198 0.57 18.80 1.70
N ASP A 199 0.18 18.34 2.89
CA ASP A 199 0.85 17.29 3.65
C ASP A 199 0.87 15.93 2.91
N GLU A 200 -0.07 15.70 1.99
CA GLU A 200 -0.08 14.50 1.15
C GLU A 200 1.03 14.51 0.09
N ILE A 201 1.52 15.70 -0.33
CA ILE A 201 2.69 15.82 -1.19
C ILE A 201 3.91 15.30 -0.45
N GLU A 202 4.13 15.75 0.79
CA GLU A 202 5.26 15.31 1.60
C GLU A 202 5.26 13.80 1.83
N LYS A 203 4.08 13.21 2.07
CA LYS A 203 3.94 11.76 2.21
C LYS A 203 4.25 11.02 0.89
N LEU A 204 3.75 11.55 -0.24
CA LEU A 204 4.02 10.98 -1.55
C LEU A 204 5.52 11.00 -1.87
N LEU A 205 6.18 12.15 -1.71
CA LEU A 205 7.60 12.30 -1.98
C LEU A 205 8.45 11.43 -1.05
N ALA A 206 8.16 11.44 0.25
CA ALA A 206 8.89 10.64 1.23
C ALA A 206 8.75 9.11 1.01
N LYS A 207 7.61 8.63 0.50
CA LYS A 207 7.37 7.21 0.22
C LYS A 207 7.65 6.83 -1.24
N GLY A 208 7.73 7.83 -2.12
CA GLY A 208 8.12 7.71 -3.51
C GLY A 208 9.62 7.83 -3.76
N ALA A 209 10.38 8.26 -2.76
CA ALA A 209 11.81 8.49 -2.87
C ALA A 209 12.56 7.26 -3.39
N GLY A 210 13.46 7.47 -4.38
CA GLY A 210 14.26 6.43 -4.99
C GLY A 210 13.57 5.57 -6.05
N TRP A 211 12.25 5.76 -6.30
CA TRP A 211 11.55 4.99 -7.32
C TRP A 211 10.51 5.80 -8.14
N LEU A 212 9.83 6.75 -7.51
CA LEU A 212 8.72 7.46 -8.18
C LEU A 212 9.22 8.42 -9.28
N GLU A 213 10.38 9.04 -9.08
CA GLU A 213 11.01 9.99 -10.01
C GLU A 213 11.23 9.35 -11.39
N THR A 214 11.74 8.12 -11.39
CA THR A 214 12.08 7.38 -12.61
C THR A 214 10.93 6.51 -13.14
N HIS A 215 9.82 6.43 -12.41
CA HIS A 215 8.70 5.56 -12.77
C HIS A 215 8.01 6.06 -14.06
N PRO A 216 7.79 5.20 -15.09
CA PRO A 216 7.18 5.61 -16.36
C PRO A 216 5.78 6.21 -16.20
N GLU A 217 5.03 5.78 -15.19
CA GLU A 217 3.69 6.27 -14.89
C GLU A 217 3.65 7.33 -13.76
N LYS A 218 4.78 7.99 -13.45
CA LYS A 218 4.88 8.96 -12.34
C LYS A 218 3.78 10.02 -12.36
N ILE A 219 3.38 10.50 -13.55
CA ILE A 219 2.34 11.52 -13.70
C ILE A 219 0.98 10.97 -13.29
N GLU A 220 0.63 9.77 -13.73
CA GLU A 220 -0.67 9.15 -13.41
C GLU A 220 -0.74 8.74 -11.94
N ILE A 221 0.36 8.20 -11.38
CA ILE A 221 0.47 7.89 -9.95
C ILE A 221 0.25 9.16 -9.11
N THR A 222 0.98 10.23 -9.41
CA THR A 222 0.88 11.51 -8.70
C THR A 222 -0.52 12.09 -8.80
N ARG A 223 -1.11 12.09 -10.01
CA ARG A 223 -2.46 12.61 -10.26
C ARG A 223 -3.52 11.87 -9.45
N ARG A 224 -3.52 10.54 -9.46
CA ARG A 224 -4.48 9.72 -8.72
C ARG A 224 -4.24 9.77 -7.21
N TYR A 225 -2.99 9.75 -6.77
CA TYR A 225 -2.66 9.86 -5.35
C TYR A 225 -3.16 11.18 -4.76
N LEU A 226 -3.00 12.28 -5.49
CA LEU A 226 -3.46 13.63 -5.08
C LEU A 226 -4.90 13.94 -5.54
N ARG A 227 -5.67 12.93 -5.97
CA ARG A 227 -7.09 13.05 -6.36
C ARG A 227 -7.34 14.09 -7.45
N HIS A 228 -6.50 14.10 -8.47
CA HIS A 228 -6.63 15.02 -9.62
C HIS A 228 -6.71 16.52 -9.21
N ARG A 229 -6.08 16.94 -8.11
CA ARG A 229 -5.99 18.36 -7.71
C ARG A 229 -4.86 19.04 -8.48
N PRO A 230 -5.14 19.88 -9.50
CA PRO A 230 -4.11 20.35 -10.44
C PRO A 230 -2.97 21.13 -9.76
N GLY A 231 -3.27 21.90 -8.73
CA GLY A 231 -2.28 22.67 -7.97
C GLY A 231 -1.29 21.77 -7.24
N LEU A 232 -1.80 20.77 -6.48
CA LEU A 232 -0.96 19.83 -5.75
C LEU A 232 -0.17 18.90 -6.67
N VAL A 233 -0.80 18.45 -7.77
CA VAL A 233 -0.13 17.61 -8.78
C VAL A 233 1.04 18.35 -9.42
N ARG A 234 0.85 19.62 -9.79
CA ARG A 234 1.92 20.45 -10.40
C ARG A 234 3.08 20.65 -9.42
N ASP A 235 2.78 20.96 -8.16
CA ASP A 235 3.79 21.15 -7.13
C ASP A 235 4.59 19.86 -6.88
N ALA A 236 3.91 18.73 -6.72
CA ALA A 236 4.57 17.44 -6.54
C ALA A 236 5.46 17.05 -7.72
N LEU A 237 4.97 17.22 -8.97
CA LEU A 237 5.76 16.89 -10.18
C LEU A 237 6.96 17.83 -10.36
N ALA A 238 6.84 19.11 -10.01
CA ALA A 238 7.97 20.04 -10.03
C ALA A 238 9.07 19.57 -9.05
N ARG A 239 8.69 19.18 -7.85
CA ARG A 239 9.65 18.71 -6.84
C ARG A 239 10.30 17.37 -7.19
N LEU A 240 9.57 16.45 -7.81
CA LEU A 240 10.13 15.20 -8.35
C LEU A 240 11.14 15.45 -9.46
N SER A 241 10.91 16.47 -10.32
CA SER A 241 11.85 16.85 -11.37
C SER A 241 13.12 17.52 -10.82
N ASP A 242 12.98 18.31 -9.74
CA ASP A 242 14.13 18.93 -9.07
C ASP A 242 15.01 17.87 -8.35
N GLU A 243 14.43 16.80 -7.87
CA GLU A 243 15.16 15.66 -7.29
C GLU A 243 15.89 14.84 -8.38
N GLU A 244 15.32 14.65 -9.57
CA GLU A 244 16.02 14.04 -10.72
C GLU A 244 17.32 14.82 -11.04
N VAL A 245 17.21 16.14 -11.16
CA VAL A 245 18.38 17.00 -11.46
C VAL A 245 19.44 16.94 -10.36
N ARG A 246 19.04 16.85 -9.09
CA ARG A 246 19.98 16.71 -7.96
C ARG A 246 20.67 15.36 -7.98
N SER A 247 19.95 14.28 -8.20
CA SER A 247 20.54 12.93 -8.24
C SER A 247 21.53 12.76 -9.39
N GLU A 248 21.29 13.36 -10.55
CA GLU A 248 22.22 13.38 -11.68
C GLU A 248 23.49 14.16 -11.35
N LEU A 249 23.38 15.30 -10.66
CA LEU A 249 24.53 16.12 -10.25
C LEU A 249 25.40 15.45 -9.17
N ASP A 250 24.79 14.70 -8.25
CA ASP A 250 25.52 13.95 -7.22
C ASP A 250 26.27 12.75 -7.82
N MET A 251 25.72 12.09 -8.84
CA MET A 251 26.41 11.00 -9.56
C MET A 251 27.61 11.49 -10.39
N ASP A 252 27.56 12.68 -10.96
CA ASP A 252 28.66 13.28 -11.73
C ASP A 252 29.78 13.83 -10.81
N SER A 253 29.52 14.08 -9.54
CA SER A 253 30.52 14.59 -8.59
C SER A 253 31.41 13.49 -7.97
N ASP A 254 31.04 12.22 -8.10
CA ASP A 254 31.81 11.05 -7.61
C ASP A 254 32.64 10.38 -8.73
N SER A 255 32.76 10.98 -9.90
CA SER A 255 33.63 10.55 -11.03
C SER A 255 34.79 11.51 -11.17
#